data_bf6eb7b0befb1deb466b371410ba54e4
#
_entry.id   bf6eb7b0befb1deb466b371410ba54e4
#
_cell.length_a   1.000
_cell.length_b   1.000
_cell.length_c   1.000
_cell.angle_alpha   90.00
_cell.angle_beta   90.00
_cell.angle_gamma   90.00
#
_symmetry.space_group_name_H-M   'P 1'
#
loop_
_entity.id
_entity.type
_entity.pdbx_description
1 polymer ?
#
loop_
_entity_poly.entity_id
_entity_poly.type
_entity_poly.pdbx_seq_one_letter_code
_entity_poly.pdbx_strand_id
1 'polypeptide(L)'
;MTKKNKIILYGGISFLTISYIIYNRWEKRIFYDEILKRIGGGSIKFSELKIWNSSFLSSIRSSGKNYQTYKQDVLNEQAIKLNDAISGGGTDEDKVVSVFRFFNSKIGIAELVSYYNKKYATDLKSDLEDDLSDFWLTKIGSIVSQKPDVIYN
;
A
#
# COMPACT_ATOMS: atom_id res chain seq x y z
N MET A 1 26.65 28.90 -30.57
CA MET A 1 25.28 28.54 -30.12
C MET A 1 24.75 29.67 -29.25
N THR A 2 23.70 30.34 -29.66
CA THR A 2 23.16 31.50 -28.94
C THR A 2 22.40 31.05 -27.69
N LYS A 3 22.35 31.94 -26.65
CA LYS A 3 21.68 31.69 -25.38
C LYS A 3 20.22 31.23 -25.58
N LYS A 4 19.53 31.72 -26.60
CA LYS A 4 18.16 31.32 -27.01
C LYS A 4 18.06 29.83 -27.41
N ASN A 5 19.02 29.31 -28.14
CA ASN A 5 19.02 27.93 -28.61
C ASN A 5 19.27 26.94 -27.47
N LYS A 6 20.02 27.34 -26.42
CA LYS A 6 20.20 26.51 -25.23
C LYS A 6 18.90 26.34 -24.41
N ILE A 7 18.14 27.43 -24.24
CA ILE A 7 16.86 27.39 -23.48
C ILE A 7 15.85 26.49 -24.16
N ILE A 8 15.76 26.53 -25.48
CA ILE A 8 14.85 25.67 -26.25
C ILE A 8 15.26 24.18 -26.11
N LEU A 9 16.57 23.90 -26.14
CA LEU A 9 17.07 22.52 -26.02
C LEU A 9 16.78 21.93 -24.63
N TYR A 10 17.03 22.68 -23.56
CA TYR A 10 16.76 22.22 -22.20
C TYR A 10 15.26 22.13 -21.88
N GLY A 11 14.44 23.05 -22.38
CA GLY A 11 12.99 23.03 -22.24
C GLY A 11 12.36 21.83 -22.97
N GLY A 12 12.84 21.52 -24.18
CA GLY A 12 12.36 20.38 -24.97
C GLY A 12 12.70 19.03 -24.33
N ILE A 13 13.90 18.86 -23.81
CA ILE A 13 14.30 17.62 -23.12
C ILE A 13 13.50 17.43 -21.84
N SER A 14 13.29 18.48 -21.04
CA SER A 14 12.47 18.41 -19.82
C SER A 14 11.02 18.05 -20.12
N PHE A 15 10.45 18.60 -21.18
CA PHE A 15 9.07 18.29 -21.57
C PHE A 15 8.91 16.85 -22.04
N LEU A 16 9.85 16.32 -22.82
CA LEU A 16 9.83 14.95 -23.31
C LEU A 16 10.02 13.93 -22.18
N THR A 17 10.88 14.22 -21.21
CA THR A 17 11.09 13.34 -20.05
C THR A 17 9.87 13.32 -19.13
N ILE A 18 9.23 14.45 -18.89
CA ILE A 18 7.99 14.52 -18.10
C ILE A 18 6.86 13.79 -18.83
N SER A 19 6.71 14.00 -20.14
CA SER A 19 5.70 13.31 -20.96
C SER A 19 5.91 11.79 -20.97
N TYR A 20 7.16 11.32 -21.06
CA TYR A 20 7.49 9.90 -21.00
C TYR A 20 7.18 9.27 -19.62
N ILE A 21 7.45 9.99 -18.52
CA ILE A 21 7.13 9.52 -17.17
C ILE A 21 5.61 9.44 -16.98
N ILE A 22 4.86 10.44 -17.44
CA ILE A 22 3.40 10.45 -17.37
C ILE A 22 2.82 9.32 -18.22
N TYR A 23 3.30 9.13 -19.46
CA TYR A 23 2.86 8.07 -20.35
C TYR A 23 3.11 6.67 -19.76
N ASN A 24 4.31 6.43 -19.23
CA ASN A 24 4.67 5.13 -18.62
C ASN A 24 3.85 4.82 -17.35
N ARG A 25 3.52 5.87 -16.56
CA ARG A 25 2.61 5.70 -15.41
C ARG A 25 1.19 5.40 -15.86
N TRP A 26 0.74 6.03 -16.95
CA TRP A 26 -0.61 5.84 -17.47
C TRP A 26 -0.81 4.45 -18.10
N GLU A 27 0.14 3.96 -18.90
CA GLU A 27 0.10 2.59 -19.47
C GLU A 27 0.09 1.52 -18.38
N LYS A 28 0.96 1.66 -17.38
CA LYS A 28 0.97 0.72 -16.24
C LYS A 28 -0.37 0.72 -15.50
N ARG A 29 -1.01 1.87 -15.34
CA ARG A 29 -2.30 2.00 -14.70
C ARG A 29 -3.39 1.27 -15.47
N ILE A 30 -3.50 1.48 -16.79
CA ILE A 30 -4.48 0.80 -17.65
C ILE A 30 -4.26 -0.72 -17.64
N PHE A 31 -3.02 -1.17 -17.75
CA PHE A 31 -2.68 -2.59 -17.74
C PHE A 31 -3.09 -3.27 -16.41
N TYR A 32 -2.84 -2.63 -15.27
CA TYR A 32 -3.25 -3.16 -13.97
C TYR A 32 -4.77 -3.16 -13.78
N ASP A 33 -5.47 -2.13 -14.22
CA ASP A 33 -6.94 -2.09 -14.16
C ASP A 33 -7.58 -3.20 -15.00
N GLU A 34 -7.01 -3.52 -16.14
CA GLU A 34 -7.48 -4.61 -16.99
C GLU A 34 -7.19 -5.99 -16.37
N ILE A 35 -6.02 -6.16 -15.74
CA ILE A 35 -5.71 -7.39 -14.99
C ILE A 35 -6.66 -7.56 -13.81
N LEU A 36 -6.88 -6.52 -13.02
CA LEU A 36 -7.79 -6.56 -11.87
C LEU A 36 -9.23 -6.91 -12.29
N LYS A 37 -9.70 -6.41 -13.43
CA LYS A 37 -11.00 -6.79 -14.02
C LYS A 37 -11.04 -8.25 -14.49
N ARG A 38 -9.96 -8.76 -15.05
CA ARG A 38 -9.87 -10.17 -15.56
C ARG A 38 -9.74 -11.21 -14.45
N ILE A 39 -9.11 -10.87 -13.33
CA ILE A 39 -8.96 -11.78 -12.18
C ILE A 39 -10.31 -12.02 -11.47
N GLY A 40 -11.38 -11.29 -11.82
CA GLY A 40 -12.78 -11.65 -11.49
C GLY A 40 -13.11 -11.72 -10.00
N GLY A 41 -12.20 -11.34 -9.15
CA GLY A 41 -12.47 -11.21 -7.74
C GLY A 41 -13.26 -9.94 -7.50
N GLY A 42 -14.47 -10.03 -6.98
CA GLY A 42 -15.18 -8.86 -6.47
C GLY A 42 -14.22 -8.10 -5.58
N SER A 43 -13.72 -6.97 -6.08
CA SER A 43 -12.75 -6.14 -5.36
C SER A 43 -13.42 -5.67 -4.08
N ILE A 44 -13.07 -6.29 -2.96
CA ILE A 44 -13.47 -5.75 -1.66
C ILE A 44 -12.86 -4.36 -1.59
N LYS A 45 -13.70 -3.35 -1.38
CA LYS A 45 -13.21 -1.98 -1.26
C LYS A 45 -12.18 -1.90 -0.14
N PHE A 46 -11.14 -1.12 -0.34
CA PHE A 46 -10.08 -0.93 0.66
C PHE A 46 -10.65 -0.61 2.05
N SER A 47 -11.64 0.28 2.11
CA SER A 47 -12.32 0.67 3.35
C SER A 47 -13.10 -0.45 4.05
N GLU A 48 -13.48 -1.52 3.32
CA GLU A 48 -14.27 -2.65 3.84
C GLU A 48 -13.39 -3.83 4.27
N LEU A 49 -12.07 -3.73 4.13
CA LEU A 49 -11.15 -4.79 4.56
C LEU A 49 -11.24 -5.00 6.07
N LYS A 50 -11.44 -6.26 6.49
CA LYS A 50 -11.56 -6.61 7.91
C LYS A 50 -10.31 -6.31 8.76
N ILE A 51 -9.15 -6.10 8.12
CA ILE A 51 -7.90 -5.72 8.80
C ILE A 51 -8.00 -4.38 9.55
N TRP A 52 -8.94 -3.51 9.16
CA TRP A 52 -9.19 -2.22 9.81
C TRP A 52 -10.06 -2.35 11.07
N ASN A 53 -10.70 -3.49 11.25
CA ASN A 53 -11.60 -3.71 12.38
C ASN A 53 -10.85 -4.34 13.56
N SER A 54 -10.75 -3.63 14.67
CA SER A 54 -10.12 -4.13 15.90
C SER A 54 -10.77 -5.41 16.43
N SER A 55 -12.08 -5.62 16.17
CA SER A 55 -12.78 -6.84 16.55
C SER A 55 -12.28 -8.07 15.80
N PHE A 56 -11.76 -7.92 14.56
CA PHE A 56 -11.17 -9.03 13.80
C PHE A 56 -9.95 -9.59 14.52
N LEU A 57 -9.02 -8.71 14.94
CA LEU A 57 -7.83 -9.13 15.69
C LEU A 57 -8.19 -9.73 17.05
N SER A 58 -9.12 -9.12 17.78
CA SER A 58 -9.53 -9.60 19.11
C SER A 58 -10.28 -10.94 19.04
N SER A 59 -11.12 -11.16 18.03
CA SER A 59 -11.84 -12.43 17.85
C SER A 59 -10.90 -13.60 17.59
N ILE A 60 -9.83 -13.40 16.81
CA ILE A 60 -8.83 -14.44 16.56
C ILE A 60 -8.04 -14.73 17.85
N ARG A 61 -7.60 -13.69 18.57
CA ARG A 61 -6.87 -13.84 19.84
C ARG A 61 -7.68 -14.58 20.90
N SER A 62 -8.98 -14.30 20.99
CA SER A 62 -9.88 -14.97 21.96
C SER A 62 -10.26 -16.39 21.58
N SER A 63 -10.02 -16.82 20.34
CA SER A 63 -10.32 -18.20 19.89
C SER A 63 -9.49 -19.29 20.57
N GLY A 64 -8.39 -18.91 21.25
CA GLY A 64 -7.46 -19.83 21.90
C GLY A 64 -6.64 -20.71 20.94
N LYS A 65 -6.77 -20.53 19.64
CA LYS A 65 -6.01 -21.29 18.63
C LYS A 65 -4.65 -20.67 18.39
N ASN A 66 -3.61 -21.49 18.27
CA ASN A 66 -2.29 -21.03 17.88
C ASN A 66 -2.27 -20.64 16.42
N TYR A 67 -1.89 -19.40 16.14
CA TYR A 67 -1.73 -18.86 14.79
C TYR A 67 -0.36 -18.17 14.64
N GLN A 68 0.07 -18.04 13.41
CA GLN A 68 1.33 -17.36 13.08
C GLN A 68 1.22 -15.88 13.47
N THR A 69 2.05 -15.45 14.42
CA THR A 69 2.23 -14.06 14.83
C THR A 69 3.57 -13.52 14.35
N TYR A 70 3.70 -12.21 14.29
CA TYR A 70 4.95 -11.54 13.96
C TYR A 70 5.59 -10.96 15.22
N LYS A 71 6.93 -11.06 15.32
CA LYS A 71 7.68 -10.45 16.42
C LYS A 71 7.53 -8.93 16.39
N GLN A 72 7.65 -8.28 17.53
CA GLN A 72 7.51 -6.83 17.65
C GLN A 72 8.57 -6.05 16.85
N ASP A 73 9.79 -6.57 16.73
CA ASP A 73 10.84 -5.97 15.92
C ASP A 73 10.46 -5.93 14.43
N VAL A 74 9.86 -7.02 13.91
CA VAL A 74 9.37 -7.09 12.54
C VAL A 74 8.21 -6.10 12.32
N LEU A 75 7.24 -6.05 13.24
CA LEU A 75 6.13 -5.10 13.16
C LEU A 75 6.65 -3.65 13.21
N ASN A 76 7.65 -3.39 14.04
CA ASN A 76 8.28 -2.09 14.15
C ASN A 76 8.98 -1.68 12.85
N GLU A 77 9.76 -2.57 12.24
CA GLU A 77 10.43 -2.34 10.96
C GLU A 77 9.43 -2.00 9.85
N GLN A 78 8.37 -2.80 9.73
CA GLN A 78 7.35 -2.57 8.70
C GLN A 78 6.52 -1.31 8.98
N ALA A 79 6.26 -0.96 10.23
CA ALA A 79 5.59 0.28 10.60
C ALA A 79 6.45 1.52 10.28
N ILE A 80 7.76 1.48 10.54
CA ILE A 80 8.70 2.54 10.14
C ILE A 80 8.70 2.69 8.62
N LYS A 81 8.80 1.57 7.90
CA LYS A 81 8.81 1.55 6.44
C LYS A 81 7.55 2.15 5.84
N LEU A 82 6.37 1.89 6.43
CA LEU A 82 5.12 2.54 6.03
C LEU A 82 5.15 4.03 6.31
N ASN A 83 5.48 4.42 7.55
CA ASN A 83 5.53 5.82 7.94
C ASN A 83 6.46 6.63 7.04
N ASP A 84 7.67 6.12 6.77
CA ASP A 84 8.63 6.78 5.89
C ASP A 84 8.13 6.88 4.44
N ALA A 85 7.25 5.97 4.02
CA ALA A 85 6.69 5.98 2.69
C ALA A 85 5.58 7.02 2.49
N ILE A 86 4.86 7.38 3.57
CA ILE A 86 3.72 8.30 3.52
C ILE A 86 4.00 9.67 4.17
N SER A 87 5.01 9.81 5.03
CA SER A 87 5.27 11.05 5.80
C SER A 87 6.20 12.05 5.10
N GLY A 88 6.45 11.92 3.81
CA GLY A 88 7.37 12.78 3.05
C GLY A 88 6.67 13.80 2.15
N GLY A 89 7.44 14.59 1.40
CA GLY A 89 6.92 15.48 0.35
C GLY A 89 6.43 14.77 -0.91
N GLY A 90 6.05 13.51 -0.80
CA GLY A 90 5.50 12.62 -1.82
C GLY A 90 5.42 11.20 -1.26
N THR A 91 4.50 10.39 -1.78
CA THR A 91 4.28 9.01 -1.31
C THR A 91 5.07 8.01 -2.15
N ASP A 92 5.80 7.10 -1.49
CA ASP A 92 6.44 5.95 -2.13
C ASP A 92 5.46 4.75 -2.14
N GLU A 93 4.58 4.75 -3.13
CA GLU A 93 3.49 3.78 -3.23
C GLU A 93 4.00 2.35 -3.39
N ASP A 94 5.12 2.13 -4.08
CA ASP A 94 5.70 0.80 -4.24
C ASP A 94 6.23 0.27 -2.90
N LYS A 95 6.78 1.13 -2.07
CA LYS A 95 7.19 0.79 -0.71
C LYS A 95 5.98 0.42 0.15
N VAL A 96 4.90 1.20 0.11
CA VAL A 96 3.64 0.87 0.79
C VAL A 96 3.15 -0.51 0.36
N VAL A 97 3.02 -0.76 -0.94
CA VAL A 97 2.59 -2.07 -1.49
C VAL A 97 3.50 -3.21 -1.02
N SER A 98 4.82 -2.98 -0.95
CA SER A 98 5.78 -3.99 -0.50
C SER A 98 5.54 -4.43 0.94
N VAL A 99 5.11 -3.51 1.81
CA VAL A 99 4.77 -3.83 3.20
C VAL A 99 3.53 -4.72 3.28
N PHE A 100 2.46 -4.41 2.53
CA PHE A 100 1.27 -5.26 2.52
C PHE A 100 1.53 -6.65 1.90
N ARG A 101 2.47 -6.77 0.97
CA ARG A 101 2.90 -8.06 0.40
C ARG A 101 3.71 -8.90 1.37
N PHE A 102 4.47 -8.28 2.27
CA PHE A 102 5.34 -8.95 3.23
C PHE A 102 4.57 -9.94 4.12
N PHE A 103 3.39 -9.56 4.58
CA PHE A 103 2.57 -10.41 5.46
C PHE A 103 1.86 -11.51 4.68
N ASN A 104 1.86 -12.73 5.24
CA ASN A 104 1.25 -13.90 4.59
C ASN A 104 -0.24 -14.08 4.92
N SER A 105 -0.79 -13.33 5.88
CA SER A 105 -2.18 -13.44 6.33
C SER A 105 -2.77 -12.07 6.68
N LYS A 106 -4.10 -11.99 6.67
CA LYS A 106 -4.81 -10.77 7.10
C LYS A 106 -4.59 -10.45 8.57
N ILE A 107 -4.46 -11.48 9.42
CA ILE A 107 -4.20 -11.27 10.85
C ILE A 107 -2.82 -10.59 11.06
N GLY A 108 -1.79 -10.97 10.31
CA GLY A 108 -0.49 -10.33 10.39
C GLY A 108 -0.54 -8.85 10.00
N ILE A 109 -1.34 -8.51 8.98
CA ILE A 109 -1.57 -7.11 8.60
C ILE A 109 -2.36 -6.37 9.69
N ALA A 110 -3.38 -7.00 10.30
CA ALA A 110 -4.13 -6.39 11.39
C ALA A 110 -3.26 -6.15 12.64
N GLU A 111 -2.28 -7.02 12.89
CA GLU A 111 -1.26 -6.79 13.94
C GLU A 111 -0.39 -5.57 13.61
N LEU A 112 0.04 -5.42 12.34
CA LEU A 112 0.77 -4.23 11.90
C LEU A 112 -0.08 -2.97 12.06
N VAL A 113 -1.34 -2.97 11.63
CA VAL A 113 -2.28 -1.85 11.79
C VAL A 113 -2.38 -1.44 13.26
N SER A 114 -2.63 -2.39 14.14
CA SER A 114 -2.71 -2.15 15.58
C SER A 114 -1.39 -1.59 16.15
N TYR A 115 -0.26 -2.11 15.68
CA TYR A 115 1.07 -1.64 16.09
C TYR A 115 1.34 -0.21 15.62
N TYR A 116 1.06 0.08 14.35
CA TYR A 116 1.24 1.39 13.72
C TYR A 116 0.41 2.47 14.45
N ASN A 117 -0.89 2.21 14.61
CA ASN A 117 -1.82 3.14 15.25
C ASN A 117 -1.37 3.49 16.68
N LYS A 118 -0.89 2.49 17.43
CA LYS A 118 -0.35 2.69 18.77
C LYS A 118 0.95 3.48 18.77
N LYS A 119 1.86 3.19 17.84
CA LYS A 119 3.19 3.79 17.78
C LYS A 119 3.15 5.27 17.38
N TYR A 120 2.34 5.60 16.38
CA TYR A 120 2.27 6.94 15.81
C TYR A 120 1.08 7.76 16.32
N ALA A 121 0.22 7.18 17.15
CA ALA A 121 -1.01 7.80 17.69
C ALA A 121 -1.94 8.35 16.57
N THR A 122 -2.00 7.65 15.43
CA THR A 122 -2.80 7.99 14.25
C THR A 122 -3.54 6.76 13.75
N ASP A 123 -4.41 6.91 12.75
CA ASP A 123 -5.10 5.81 12.08
C ASP A 123 -4.46 5.52 10.71
N LEU A 124 -3.74 4.41 10.60
CA LEU A 124 -3.08 4.00 9.37
C LEU A 124 -4.04 3.95 8.16
N LYS A 125 -5.30 3.55 8.38
CA LYS A 125 -6.29 3.54 7.30
C LYS A 125 -6.51 4.94 6.74
N SER A 126 -6.76 5.92 7.63
CA SER A 126 -6.95 7.33 7.24
C SER A 126 -5.70 7.90 6.59
N ASP A 127 -4.51 7.64 7.17
CA ASP A 127 -3.25 8.12 6.61
C ASP A 127 -3.06 7.62 5.16
N LEU A 128 -3.41 6.35 4.88
CA LEU A 128 -3.31 5.78 3.53
C LEU A 128 -4.40 6.31 2.59
N GLU A 129 -5.63 6.55 3.08
CA GLU A 129 -6.72 7.13 2.28
C GLU A 129 -6.42 8.58 1.89
N ASP A 130 -5.71 9.33 2.74
CA ASP A 130 -5.30 10.72 2.48
C ASP A 130 -4.13 10.81 1.48
N ASP A 131 -3.18 9.86 1.52
CA ASP A 131 -1.93 9.92 0.76
C ASP A 131 -1.96 9.14 -0.55
N LEU A 132 -2.82 8.13 -0.68
CA LEU A 132 -2.87 7.25 -1.84
C LEU A 132 -4.06 7.53 -2.74
N SER A 133 -3.85 7.48 -4.05
CA SER A 133 -4.97 7.49 -5.00
C SER A 133 -5.79 6.19 -4.95
N ASP A 134 -7.05 6.24 -5.41
CA ASP A 134 -7.96 5.09 -5.49
C ASP A 134 -7.34 3.87 -6.19
N PHE A 135 -6.47 4.10 -7.17
CA PHE A 135 -5.74 3.04 -7.86
C PHE A 135 -4.86 2.23 -6.89
N TRP A 136 -4.08 2.90 -6.05
CA TRP A 136 -3.20 2.24 -5.10
C TRP A 136 -3.96 1.60 -3.95
N LEU A 137 -5.02 2.24 -3.47
CA LEU A 137 -5.93 1.67 -2.47
C LEU A 137 -6.58 0.39 -3.00
N THR A 138 -7.06 0.38 -4.25
CA THR A 138 -7.62 -0.81 -4.91
C THR A 138 -6.57 -1.92 -5.04
N LYS A 139 -5.33 -1.58 -5.41
CA LYS A 139 -4.22 -2.54 -5.51
C LYS A 139 -3.90 -3.19 -4.16
N ILE A 140 -3.84 -2.41 -3.09
CA ILE A 140 -3.66 -2.92 -1.73
C ILE A 140 -4.85 -3.80 -1.33
N GLY A 141 -6.07 -3.35 -1.60
CA GLY A 141 -7.30 -4.11 -1.35
C GLY A 141 -7.27 -5.48 -2.01
N SER A 142 -6.85 -5.55 -3.28
CA SER A 142 -6.68 -6.81 -4.01
C SER A 142 -5.63 -7.72 -3.38
N ILE A 143 -4.47 -7.19 -3.00
CA ILE A 143 -3.40 -7.95 -2.34
C ILE A 143 -3.88 -8.54 -1.02
N VAL A 144 -4.56 -7.75 -0.21
CA VAL A 144 -5.05 -8.17 1.11
C VAL A 144 -6.19 -9.18 0.99
N SER A 145 -7.13 -8.98 0.07
CA SER A 145 -8.29 -9.85 -0.11
C SER A 145 -7.89 -11.29 -0.48
N GLN A 146 -6.80 -11.46 -1.22
CA GLN A 146 -6.28 -12.78 -1.65
C GLN A 146 -5.58 -13.55 -0.52
N LYS A 147 -5.24 -12.90 0.59
CA LYS A 147 -4.57 -13.57 1.71
C LYS A 147 -5.57 -14.35 2.58
N PRO A 148 -5.15 -15.48 3.14
CA PRO A 148 -5.96 -16.17 4.15
C PRO A 148 -6.17 -15.25 5.37
N ASP A 149 -7.27 -15.45 6.07
CA ASP A 149 -7.56 -14.70 7.28
C ASP A 149 -6.49 -14.96 8.36
N VAL A 150 -6.15 -16.23 8.52
CA VAL A 150 -5.23 -16.76 9.55
C VAL A 150 -4.41 -17.90 8.97
N ILE A 151 -3.16 -18.01 9.41
CA ILE A 151 -2.34 -19.22 9.22
C ILE A 151 -2.16 -19.84 10.60
N TYR A 152 -2.62 -21.07 10.78
CA TYR A 152 -2.46 -21.82 12.03
C TYR A 152 -1.11 -22.55 12.02
N ASN A 153 -0.48 -22.60 13.21
CA ASN A 153 0.75 -23.39 13.45
C ASN A 153 0.43 -24.85 13.75
#